data_479acd1de11166c3d4b73e41c4712f7f
#
_entry.id   479acd1de11166c3d4b73e41c4712f7f
#
_cell.length_a   1.000
_cell.length_b   1.000
_cell.length_c   1.000
_cell.angle_alpha   90.00
_cell.angle_beta   90.00
_cell.angle_gamma   90.00
#
_symmetry.space_group_name_H-M   'P 1'
#
loop_
_entity.id
_entity.type
_entity.pdbx_description
1 polymer ?
#
loop_
_entity_poly.entity_id
_entity_poly.type
_entity_poly.pdbx_seq_one_letter_code
_entity_poly.pdbx_strand_id
1 'polypeptide(L)'
;MSSQQIFMQIIGYVSFSFIGYLLIGLPLAILPIFITKTLGFTELVAGIVISLQYVTTFILRGYAGKIVDTKGPKPAVLLSMSLFILAGVLLYFCYFTRNNHFLSLAILVLARLVTGAAEGMVGGSPINWAILKIGQEHTAKAISYNGVASYGALAIGAPLGVILNQYFGLGFIGLFSIVCAIIGFFLARNKENILTAVSKVPQPFIRVLKTVAPFGICLALAGLGFGGISNFITLYYDFYNWTNAALCLSVFSLLFIVGRLFFNSSINTLGGLKVGIICMIVETVGLLILFSAPNSFIALIGAGITGIGFSLVFPAMGVEAVALVSDNSKGAALAAYGLFIDISLGITGPLIGGVISLFGMSNLFGFCSLFVFIGLLYSYYLQTKKNRSEFNNSER
;
A
#
# COMPACT_ATOMS: atom_id res chain seq x y z
N MET A 1 -9.15 29.55 -9.07
CA MET A 1 -10.16 28.44 -9.06
C MET A 1 -10.92 28.47 -7.74
N SER A 2 -12.24 28.15 -7.72
CA SER A 2 -12.96 27.97 -6.45
C SER A 2 -12.47 26.70 -5.72
N SER A 3 -12.67 26.64 -4.38
CA SER A 3 -12.27 25.46 -3.58
C SER A 3 -12.93 24.17 -4.09
N GLN A 4 -14.16 24.27 -4.60
CA GLN A 4 -14.90 23.14 -5.20
C GLN A 4 -14.31 22.71 -6.55
N GLN A 5 -13.87 23.64 -7.39
CA GLN A 5 -13.19 23.33 -8.66
C GLN A 5 -11.85 22.62 -8.41
N ILE A 6 -11.05 23.09 -7.44
CA ILE A 6 -9.80 22.46 -7.05
C ILE A 6 -10.04 21.02 -6.58
N PHE A 7 -11.05 20.81 -5.72
CA PHE A 7 -11.43 19.48 -5.25
C PHE A 7 -11.79 18.53 -6.40
N MET A 8 -12.66 18.97 -7.30
CA MET A 8 -13.07 18.15 -8.47
C MET A 8 -11.91 17.83 -9.40
N GLN A 9 -10.98 18.77 -9.60
CA GLN A 9 -9.77 18.52 -10.38
C GLN A 9 -8.87 17.47 -9.71
N ILE A 10 -8.62 17.60 -8.39
CA ILE A 10 -7.82 16.61 -7.65
C ILE A 10 -8.44 15.21 -7.80
N ILE A 11 -9.74 15.06 -7.50
CA ILE A 11 -10.44 13.77 -7.61
C ILE A 11 -10.33 13.19 -9.02
N GLY A 12 -10.48 14.04 -10.06
CA GLY A 12 -10.38 13.61 -11.45
C GLY A 12 -9.02 13.08 -11.88
N TYR A 13 -7.92 13.37 -11.16
CA TYR A 13 -6.58 12.80 -11.40
C TYR A 13 -6.25 11.68 -10.42
N VAL A 14 -6.60 11.85 -9.15
CA VAL A 14 -6.35 10.86 -8.10
C VAL A 14 -7.20 9.58 -8.29
N SER A 15 -8.30 9.66 -9.06
CA SER A 15 -9.06 8.46 -9.47
C SER A 15 -8.21 7.43 -10.21
N PHE A 16 -7.14 7.82 -10.91
CA PHE A 16 -6.22 6.85 -11.53
C PHE A 16 -5.38 6.10 -10.49
N SER A 17 -4.98 6.78 -9.40
CA SER A 17 -4.38 6.10 -8.24
C SER A 17 -5.38 5.12 -7.61
N PHE A 18 -6.64 5.55 -7.41
CA PHE A 18 -7.68 4.68 -6.87
C PHE A 18 -7.86 3.42 -7.72
N ILE A 19 -8.04 3.57 -9.05
CA ILE A 19 -8.17 2.42 -9.96
C ILE A 19 -6.95 1.51 -9.85
N GLY A 20 -5.72 2.05 -9.97
CA GLY A 20 -4.51 1.24 -9.92
C GLY A 20 -4.36 0.44 -8.62
N TYR A 21 -4.52 1.10 -7.47
CA TYR A 21 -4.41 0.44 -6.17
C TYR A 21 -5.59 -0.50 -5.86
N LEU A 22 -6.79 -0.26 -6.42
CA LEU A 22 -7.88 -1.22 -6.38
C LEU A 22 -7.51 -2.52 -7.11
N LEU A 23 -6.93 -2.41 -8.32
CA LEU A 23 -6.50 -3.55 -9.11
C LEU A 23 -5.35 -4.35 -8.47
N ILE A 24 -4.51 -3.68 -7.67
CA ILE A 24 -3.50 -4.33 -6.84
C ILE A 24 -4.15 -5.05 -5.66
N GLY A 25 -5.12 -4.41 -5.00
CA GLY A 25 -5.79 -4.92 -3.80
C GLY A 25 -6.66 -6.14 -4.05
N LEU A 26 -7.36 -6.20 -5.20
CA LEU A 26 -8.30 -7.28 -5.54
C LEU A 26 -7.71 -8.69 -5.37
N PRO A 27 -6.55 -9.04 -5.92
CA PRO A 27 -6.00 -10.39 -5.79
C PRO A 27 -5.23 -10.64 -4.49
N LEU A 28 -4.89 -9.62 -3.68
CA LEU A 28 -3.94 -9.74 -2.57
C LEU A 28 -4.31 -10.87 -1.59
N ALA A 29 -5.53 -10.90 -1.10
CA ALA A 29 -5.97 -11.88 -0.11
C ALA A 29 -6.29 -13.26 -0.70
N ILE A 30 -6.36 -13.38 -2.03
CA ILE A 30 -6.77 -14.61 -2.72
C ILE A 30 -5.56 -15.40 -3.21
N LEU A 31 -4.52 -14.70 -3.67
CA LEU A 31 -3.36 -15.35 -4.27
C LEU A 31 -2.67 -16.36 -3.34
N PRO A 32 -2.48 -16.11 -2.04
CA PRO A 32 -1.89 -17.11 -1.15
C PRO A 32 -2.70 -18.39 -1.11
N ILE A 33 -4.03 -18.31 -0.97
CA ILE A 33 -4.89 -19.49 -0.92
C ILE A 33 -4.95 -20.21 -2.29
N PHE A 34 -4.95 -19.47 -3.40
CA PHE A 34 -4.90 -20.06 -4.73
C PHE A 34 -3.59 -20.82 -4.95
N ILE A 35 -2.44 -20.26 -4.59
CA ILE A 35 -1.12 -20.90 -4.74
C ILE A 35 -1.01 -22.14 -3.86
N THR A 36 -1.48 -22.07 -2.61
CA THR A 36 -1.33 -23.20 -1.67
C THR A 36 -2.39 -24.27 -1.87
N LYS A 37 -3.67 -23.91 -1.97
CA LYS A 37 -4.77 -24.87 -2.00
C LYS A 37 -5.12 -25.35 -3.41
N THR A 38 -5.02 -24.49 -4.42
CA THR A 38 -5.37 -24.87 -5.81
C THR A 38 -4.16 -25.40 -6.56
N LEU A 39 -2.99 -24.76 -6.41
CA LEU A 39 -1.77 -25.17 -7.12
C LEU A 39 -0.88 -26.12 -6.30
N GLY A 40 -1.11 -26.27 -4.98
CA GLY A 40 -0.40 -27.23 -4.12
C GLY A 40 1.03 -26.83 -3.75
N PHE A 41 1.40 -25.55 -3.87
CA PHE A 41 2.71 -25.04 -3.43
C PHE A 41 2.69 -24.61 -1.96
N THR A 42 3.88 -24.38 -1.38
CA THR A 42 4.04 -23.96 0.01
C THR A 42 3.68 -22.49 0.21
N GLU A 43 3.40 -22.11 1.47
CA GLU A 43 3.14 -20.72 1.89
C GLU A 43 4.33 -19.82 1.60
N LEU A 44 5.56 -20.34 1.70
CA LEU A 44 6.77 -19.62 1.34
C LEU A 44 6.78 -19.26 -0.17
N VAL A 45 6.44 -20.21 -1.04
CA VAL A 45 6.32 -19.96 -2.49
C VAL A 45 5.24 -18.91 -2.74
N ALA A 46 4.09 -19.00 -2.08
CA ALA A 46 3.03 -18.02 -2.19
C ALA A 46 3.52 -16.61 -1.79
N GLY A 47 4.21 -16.51 -0.67
CA GLY A 47 4.81 -15.25 -0.20
C GLY A 47 5.81 -14.67 -1.19
N ILE A 48 6.72 -15.49 -1.73
CA ILE A 48 7.72 -15.05 -2.72
C ILE A 48 7.02 -14.53 -3.98
N VAL A 49 6.07 -15.29 -4.55
CA VAL A 49 5.37 -14.90 -5.78
C VAL A 49 4.63 -13.59 -5.62
N ILE A 50 3.94 -13.37 -4.49
CA ILE A 50 3.25 -12.12 -4.21
C ILE A 50 4.25 -10.95 -4.12
N SER A 51 5.40 -11.18 -3.53
CA SER A 51 6.43 -10.15 -3.31
C SER A 51 7.17 -9.74 -4.57
N LEU A 52 7.20 -10.58 -5.61
CA LEU A 52 7.86 -10.25 -6.88
C LEU A 52 7.33 -8.95 -7.53
N GLN A 53 6.08 -8.60 -7.28
CA GLN A 53 5.50 -7.32 -7.72
C GLN A 53 6.35 -6.14 -7.24
N TYR A 54 6.72 -6.11 -5.98
CA TYR A 54 7.41 -4.96 -5.38
C TYR A 54 8.85 -4.79 -5.89
N VAL A 55 9.47 -5.86 -6.39
CA VAL A 55 10.78 -5.79 -7.07
C VAL A 55 10.65 -4.95 -8.35
N THR A 56 9.67 -5.23 -9.19
CA THR A 56 9.44 -4.45 -10.42
C THR A 56 8.91 -3.04 -10.14
N THR A 57 8.08 -2.88 -9.11
CA THR A 57 7.64 -1.56 -8.63
C THR A 57 8.83 -0.68 -8.29
N PHE A 58 9.77 -1.19 -7.51
CA PHE A 58 10.97 -0.48 -7.10
C PHE A 58 11.84 -0.07 -8.30
N ILE A 59 12.12 -1.01 -9.21
CA ILE A 59 12.98 -0.78 -10.38
C ILE A 59 12.35 0.27 -11.32
N LEU A 60 11.04 0.16 -11.59
CA LEU A 60 10.38 0.98 -12.58
C LEU A 60 9.87 2.33 -12.06
N ARG A 61 9.87 2.55 -10.75
CA ARG A 61 9.48 3.84 -10.16
C ARG A 61 10.39 4.99 -10.61
N GLY A 62 11.69 4.73 -10.73
CA GLY A 62 12.65 5.70 -11.28
C GLY A 62 12.41 6.00 -12.78
N TYR A 63 12.05 4.98 -13.55
CA TYR A 63 11.71 5.14 -14.97
C TYR A 63 10.39 5.93 -15.15
N ALA A 64 9.40 5.69 -14.29
CA ALA A 64 8.16 6.47 -14.25
C ALA A 64 8.43 7.96 -14.00
N GLY A 65 9.29 8.29 -13.04
CA GLY A 65 9.73 9.66 -12.77
C GLY A 65 10.33 10.30 -14.01
N LYS A 66 11.23 9.61 -14.70
CA LYS A 66 11.84 10.10 -15.95
C LYS A 66 10.80 10.36 -17.06
N ILE A 67 9.79 9.50 -17.22
CA ILE A 67 8.69 9.73 -18.17
C ILE A 67 7.91 10.99 -17.77
N VAL A 68 7.56 11.15 -16.51
CA VAL A 68 6.81 12.32 -16.01
C VAL A 68 7.58 13.61 -16.28
N ASP A 69 8.89 13.62 -16.01
CA ASP A 69 9.74 14.80 -16.18
C ASP A 69 9.96 15.18 -17.65
N THR A 70 10.05 14.18 -18.56
CA THR A 70 10.40 14.44 -19.97
C THR A 70 9.19 14.49 -20.90
N LYS A 71 8.15 13.70 -20.62
CA LYS A 71 6.97 13.54 -21.50
C LYS A 71 5.66 13.94 -20.82
N GLY A 72 5.72 14.31 -19.54
CA GLY A 72 4.57 14.61 -18.71
C GLY A 72 3.93 13.35 -18.10
N PRO A 73 2.97 13.52 -17.17
CA PRO A 73 2.39 12.42 -16.40
C PRO A 73 1.41 11.54 -17.20
N LYS A 74 0.75 12.07 -18.22
CA LYS A 74 -0.24 11.32 -19.02
C LYS A 74 0.32 10.02 -19.63
N PRO A 75 1.48 10.00 -20.31
CA PRO A 75 2.03 8.76 -20.88
C PRO A 75 2.32 7.70 -19.83
N ALA A 76 2.78 8.08 -18.63
CA ALA A 76 3.01 7.14 -17.54
C ALA A 76 1.71 6.50 -17.02
N VAL A 77 0.64 7.29 -16.87
CA VAL A 77 -0.69 6.77 -16.47
C VAL A 77 -1.26 5.85 -17.56
N LEU A 78 -1.17 6.23 -18.84
CA LEU A 78 -1.65 5.37 -19.94
C LEU A 78 -0.89 4.04 -19.98
N LEU A 79 0.44 4.07 -19.83
CA LEU A 79 1.27 2.87 -19.77
C LEU A 79 0.87 1.99 -18.58
N SER A 80 0.65 2.60 -17.40
CA SER A 80 0.17 1.87 -16.22
C SER A 80 -1.15 1.15 -16.48
N MET A 81 -2.15 1.84 -17.03
CA MET A 81 -3.44 1.22 -17.34
C MET A 81 -3.31 0.09 -18.37
N SER A 82 -2.45 0.24 -19.40
CA SER A 82 -2.16 -0.82 -20.36
C SER A 82 -1.50 -2.05 -19.71
N LEU A 83 -0.58 -1.83 -18.76
CA LEU A 83 0.04 -2.91 -18.01
C LEU A 83 -0.96 -3.60 -17.07
N PHE A 84 -1.90 -2.86 -16.46
CA PHE A 84 -2.98 -3.48 -15.67
C PHE A 84 -3.93 -4.30 -16.54
N ILE A 85 -4.22 -3.90 -17.79
CA ILE A 85 -4.97 -4.75 -18.73
C ILE A 85 -4.21 -6.06 -18.97
N LEU A 86 -2.91 -5.99 -19.25
CA LEU A 86 -2.08 -7.17 -19.46
C LEU A 86 -2.02 -8.07 -18.21
N ALA A 87 -1.87 -7.48 -17.02
CA ALA A 87 -1.89 -8.21 -15.75
C ALA A 87 -3.23 -8.93 -15.53
N GLY A 88 -4.35 -8.27 -15.85
CA GLY A 88 -5.69 -8.88 -15.79
C GLY A 88 -5.85 -10.06 -16.76
N VAL A 89 -5.33 -9.93 -17.99
CA VAL A 89 -5.30 -11.02 -18.98
C VAL A 89 -4.47 -12.20 -18.47
N LEU A 90 -3.29 -11.95 -17.93
CA LEU A 90 -2.44 -13.00 -17.36
C LEU A 90 -3.12 -13.68 -16.15
N LEU A 91 -3.78 -12.92 -15.28
CA LEU A 91 -4.51 -13.48 -14.14
C LEU A 91 -5.70 -14.35 -14.60
N TYR A 92 -6.39 -13.94 -15.66
CA TYR A 92 -7.44 -14.75 -16.29
C TYR A 92 -6.88 -16.07 -16.82
N PHE A 93 -5.83 -16.04 -17.59
CA PHE A 93 -5.21 -17.27 -18.14
C PHE A 93 -4.59 -18.15 -17.05
N CYS A 94 -4.01 -17.58 -15.99
CA CYS A 94 -3.53 -18.31 -14.83
C CYS A 94 -4.63 -19.22 -14.24
N TYR A 95 -5.85 -18.72 -14.11
CA TYR A 95 -6.97 -19.51 -13.60
C TYR A 95 -7.37 -20.66 -14.54
N PHE A 96 -7.37 -20.44 -15.85
CA PHE A 96 -7.72 -21.48 -16.83
C PHE A 96 -6.65 -22.57 -16.96
N THR A 97 -5.40 -22.24 -16.67
CA THR A 97 -4.28 -23.21 -16.70
C THR A 97 -4.04 -23.90 -15.36
N ARG A 98 -4.91 -23.76 -14.37
CA ARG A 98 -4.73 -24.27 -13.00
C ARG A 98 -4.53 -25.79 -12.90
N ASN A 99 -5.00 -26.56 -13.89
CA ASN A 99 -4.75 -28.01 -13.97
C ASN A 99 -3.27 -28.34 -14.26
N ASN A 100 -2.52 -27.41 -14.84
CA ASN A 100 -1.07 -27.49 -14.95
C ASN A 100 -0.44 -26.50 -13.94
N HIS A 101 -0.13 -27.01 -12.76
CA HIS A 101 0.27 -26.21 -11.61
C HIS A 101 1.50 -25.32 -11.90
N PHE A 102 2.52 -25.87 -12.57
CA PHE A 102 3.74 -25.13 -12.92
C PHE A 102 3.49 -24.04 -13.97
N LEU A 103 2.69 -24.33 -15.00
CA LEU A 103 2.33 -23.33 -16.01
C LEU A 103 1.51 -22.19 -15.39
N SER A 104 0.53 -22.54 -14.57
CA SER A 104 -0.29 -21.55 -13.86
C SER A 104 0.56 -20.67 -12.94
N LEU A 105 1.48 -21.25 -12.17
CA LEU A 105 2.42 -20.50 -11.33
C LEU A 105 3.32 -19.58 -12.16
N ALA A 106 3.85 -20.05 -13.30
CA ALA A 106 4.69 -19.24 -14.17
C ALA A 106 3.94 -18.02 -14.75
N ILE A 107 2.69 -18.24 -15.19
CA ILE A 107 1.81 -17.15 -15.65
C ILE A 107 1.53 -16.17 -14.50
N LEU A 108 1.29 -16.68 -13.28
CA LEU A 108 1.04 -15.84 -12.12
C LEU A 108 2.27 -15.00 -11.74
N VAL A 109 3.47 -15.58 -11.79
CA VAL A 109 4.73 -14.85 -11.60
C VAL A 109 4.83 -13.69 -12.60
N LEU A 110 4.56 -13.95 -13.88
CA LEU A 110 4.57 -12.92 -14.91
C LEU A 110 3.49 -11.85 -14.64
N ALA A 111 2.29 -12.26 -14.22
CA ALA A 111 1.23 -11.33 -13.84
C ALA A 111 1.67 -10.41 -12.70
N ARG A 112 2.36 -10.94 -11.68
CA ARG A 112 2.87 -10.14 -10.53
C ARG A 112 3.95 -9.16 -10.97
N LEU A 113 4.89 -9.57 -11.83
CA LEU A 113 5.92 -8.68 -12.38
C LEU A 113 5.30 -7.53 -13.20
N VAL A 114 4.30 -7.84 -14.04
CA VAL A 114 3.57 -6.83 -14.82
C VAL A 114 2.76 -5.91 -13.92
N THR A 115 2.11 -6.44 -12.87
CA THR A 115 1.38 -5.62 -11.89
C THR A 115 2.32 -4.66 -11.19
N GLY A 116 3.53 -5.10 -10.80
CA GLY A 116 4.54 -4.22 -10.19
C GLY A 116 5.03 -3.13 -11.15
N ALA A 117 5.18 -3.47 -12.44
CA ALA A 117 5.50 -2.48 -13.46
C ALA A 117 4.40 -1.40 -13.57
N ALA A 118 3.13 -1.82 -13.56
CA ALA A 118 1.98 -0.91 -13.56
C ALA A 118 1.93 -0.02 -12.31
N GLU A 119 2.19 -0.62 -11.13
CA GLU A 119 2.24 0.10 -9.85
C GLU A 119 3.35 1.14 -9.83
N GLY A 120 4.56 0.79 -10.30
CA GLY A 120 5.67 1.72 -10.40
C GLY A 120 5.33 2.97 -11.23
N MET A 121 4.49 2.81 -12.26
CA MET A 121 4.02 3.93 -13.09
C MET A 121 2.91 4.74 -12.39
N VAL A 122 1.90 4.08 -11.80
CA VAL A 122 0.73 4.78 -11.20
C VAL A 122 1.03 5.39 -9.84
N GLY A 123 2.04 4.92 -9.13
CA GLY A 123 2.29 5.34 -7.74
C GLY A 123 2.57 6.84 -7.55
N GLY A 124 3.14 7.52 -8.54
CA GLY A 124 3.46 8.94 -8.47
C GLY A 124 2.88 9.80 -9.60
N SER A 125 2.54 9.19 -10.75
CA SER A 125 2.15 9.95 -11.94
C SER A 125 0.82 10.69 -11.80
N PRO A 126 -0.26 10.11 -11.24
CA PRO A 126 -1.54 10.80 -11.07
C PRO A 126 -1.46 12.00 -10.12
N ILE A 127 -0.73 11.87 -9.01
CA ILE A 127 -0.57 12.98 -8.06
C ILE A 127 0.25 14.11 -8.68
N ASN A 128 1.32 13.81 -9.41
CA ASN A 128 2.08 14.81 -10.15
C ASN A 128 1.20 15.52 -11.18
N TRP A 129 0.34 14.77 -11.88
CA TRP A 129 -0.62 15.35 -12.82
C TRP A 129 -1.61 16.30 -12.14
N ALA A 130 -2.15 15.90 -10.98
CA ALA A 130 -3.01 16.76 -10.19
C ALA A 130 -2.30 18.06 -9.80
N ILE A 131 -1.09 17.98 -9.23
CA ILE A 131 -0.31 19.13 -8.78
C ILE A 131 -0.01 20.10 -9.95
N LEU A 132 0.39 19.56 -11.10
CA LEU A 132 0.64 20.38 -12.29
C LEU A 132 -0.61 21.12 -12.78
N LYS A 133 -1.80 20.52 -12.59
CA LYS A 133 -3.08 21.15 -13.03
C LYS A 133 -3.58 22.21 -12.06
N ILE A 134 -3.45 21.98 -10.75
CA ILE A 134 -4.06 22.86 -9.72
C ILE A 134 -3.10 23.91 -9.17
N GLY A 135 -1.78 23.78 -9.42
CA GLY A 135 -0.74 24.66 -8.89
C GLY A 135 -0.06 24.10 -7.64
N GLN A 136 1.18 24.55 -7.43
CA GLN A 136 2.05 24.08 -6.33
C GLN A 136 1.53 24.46 -4.93
N GLU A 137 0.75 25.54 -4.83
CA GLU A 137 0.14 26.01 -3.59
C GLU A 137 -0.87 25.01 -2.99
N HIS A 138 -1.37 24.08 -3.80
CA HIS A 138 -2.34 23.05 -3.38
C HIS A 138 -1.73 21.66 -3.23
N THR A 139 -0.40 21.52 -3.29
CA THR A 139 0.33 20.26 -3.23
C THR A 139 -0.03 19.41 -2.00
N ALA A 140 -0.08 20.00 -0.81
CA ALA A 140 -0.43 19.28 0.43
C ALA A 140 -1.83 18.64 0.34
N LYS A 141 -2.78 19.34 -0.25
CA LYS A 141 -4.15 18.86 -0.44
C LYS A 141 -4.19 17.70 -1.44
N ALA A 142 -3.48 17.79 -2.56
CA ALA A 142 -3.37 16.72 -3.54
C ALA A 142 -2.74 15.46 -2.95
N ILE A 143 -1.66 15.59 -2.17
CA ILE A 143 -1.00 14.48 -1.46
C ILE A 143 -1.97 13.78 -0.50
N SER A 144 -2.74 14.54 0.29
CA SER A 144 -3.72 14.01 1.22
C SER A 144 -4.78 13.16 0.51
N TYR A 145 -5.41 13.70 -0.52
CA TYR A 145 -6.44 12.97 -1.29
C TYR A 145 -5.88 11.76 -2.03
N ASN A 146 -4.66 11.88 -2.58
CA ASN A 146 -4.01 10.73 -3.22
C ASN A 146 -3.74 9.59 -2.23
N GLY A 147 -3.30 9.92 -1.01
CA GLY A 147 -3.12 8.93 0.05
C GLY A 147 -4.43 8.24 0.45
N VAL A 148 -5.53 8.99 0.59
CA VAL A 148 -6.86 8.41 0.87
C VAL A 148 -7.30 7.50 -0.28
N ALA A 149 -7.12 7.93 -1.54
CA ALA A 149 -7.52 7.14 -2.70
C ALA A 149 -6.70 5.84 -2.81
N SER A 150 -5.37 5.90 -2.67
CA SER A 150 -4.49 4.74 -2.83
C SER A 150 -4.72 3.70 -1.73
N TYR A 151 -4.63 4.11 -0.45
CA TYR A 151 -4.80 3.16 0.66
C TYR A 151 -6.25 2.74 0.87
N GLY A 152 -7.22 3.63 0.61
CA GLY A 152 -8.63 3.29 0.61
C GLY A 152 -8.96 2.25 -0.47
N ALA A 153 -8.38 2.39 -1.66
CA ALA A 153 -8.55 1.43 -2.74
C ALA A 153 -7.97 0.04 -2.40
N LEU A 154 -6.77 -0.02 -1.80
CA LEU A 154 -6.19 -1.28 -1.30
C LEU A 154 -7.08 -1.92 -0.24
N ALA A 155 -7.54 -1.11 0.72
CA ALA A 155 -8.37 -1.57 1.81
C ALA A 155 -9.73 -2.11 1.34
N ILE A 156 -10.35 -1.52 0.32
CA ILE A 156 -11.60 -1.99 -0.29
C ILE A 156 -11.33 -3.18 -1.23
N GLY A 157 -10.23 -3.16 -1.95
CA GLY A 157 -9.89 -4.16 -2.97
C GLY A 157 -9.79 -5.56 -2.41
N ALA A 158 -9.12 -5.74 -1.27
CA ALA A 158 -8.92 -7.06 -0.68
C ALA A 158 -10.24 -7.77 -0.31
N PRO A 159 -11.18 -7.18 0.47
CA PRO A 159 -12.45 -7.83 0.75
C PRO A 159 -13.32 -8.00 -0.49
N LEU A 160 -13.34 -7.01 -1.40
CA LEU A 160 -14.07 -7.12 -2.67
C LEU A 160 -13.55 -8.30 -3.50
N GLY A 161 -12.24 -8.46 -3.57
CA GLY A 161 -11.60 -9.58 -4.25
C GLY A 161 -12.02 -10.92 -3.68
N VAL A 162 -12.02 -11.09 -2.34
CA VAL A 162 -12.47 -12.34 -1.69
C VAL A 162 -13.92 -12.63 -2.03
N ILE A 163 -14.80 -11.63 -1.97
CA ILE A 163 -16.22 -11.78 -2.31
C ILE A 163 -16.37 -12.21 -3.80
N LEU A 164 -15.72 -11.50 -4.71
CA LEU A 164 -15.78 -11.84 -6.14
C LEU A 164 -15.22 -13.24 -6.42
N ASN A 165 -14.14 -13.63 -5.75
CA ASN A 165 -13.59 -14.97 -5.90
C ASN A 165 -14.52 -16.08 -5.40
N GLN A 166 -15.25 -15.83 -4.30
CA GLN A 166 -16.20 -16.80 -3.77
C GLN A 166 -17.35 -17.10 -4.75
N TYR A 167 -17.85 -16.08 -5.46
CA TYR A 167 -18.97 -16.25 -6.37
C TYR A 167 -18.57 -16.61 -7.80
N PHE A 168 -17.43 -16.11 -8.28
CA PHE A 168 -17.06 -16.17 -9.71
C PHE A 168 -15.67 -16.74 -9.98
N GLY A 169 -14.86 -16.95 -8.94
CA GLY A 169 -13.49 -17.46 -9.06
C GLY A 169 -12.46 -16.40 -9.48
N LEU A 170 -11.17 -16.78 -9.39
CA LEU A 170 -10.01 -15.90 -9.68
C LEU A 170 -10.04 -15.34 -11.12
N GLY A 171 -10.52 -16.14 -12.09
CA GLY A 171 -10.61 -15.68 -13.49
C GLY A 171 -11.49 -14.46 -13.68
N PHE A 172 -12.58 -14.35 -12.91
CA PHE A 172 -13.46 -13.16 -12.95
C PHE A 172 -12.74 -11.90 -12.44
N ILE A 173 -11.85 -12.04 -11.45
CA ILE A 173 -11.03 -10.91 -10.97
C ILE A 173 -10.14 -10.39 -12.09
N GLY A 174 -9.56 -11.30 -12.91
CA GLY A 174 -8.81 -10.91 -14.11
C GLY A 174 -9.67 -10.10 -15.07
N LEU A 175 -10.88 -10.57 -15.40
CA LEU A 175 -11.82 -9.85 -16.28
C LEU A 175 -12.25 -8.49 -15.70
N PHE A 176 -12.60 -8.46 -14.42
CA PHE A 176 -12.96 -7.21 -13.73
C PHE A 176 -11.81 -6.20 -13.77
N SER A 177 -10.58 -6.69 -13.59
CA SER A 177 -9.38 -5.85 -13.66
C SER A 177 -9.19 -5.27 -15.08
N ILE A 178 -9.40 -6.07 -16.12
CA ILE A 178 -9.34 -5.61 -17.52
C ILE A 178 -10.34 -4.49 -17.75
N VAL A 179 -11.59 -4.67 -17.34
CA VAL A 179 -12.65 -3.67 -17.54
C VAL A 179 -12.32 -2.37 -16.82
N CYS A 180 -11.94 -2.41 -15.55
CA CYS A 180 -11.56 -1.22 -14.79
C CYS A 180 -10.34 -0.51 -15.39
N ALA A 181 -9.32 -1.26 -15.84
CA ALA A 181 -8.13 -0.69 -16.45
C ALA A 181 -8.44 -0.05 -17.82
N ILE A 182 -9.33 -0.64 -18.63
CA ILE A 182 -9.80 -0.07 -19.89
C ILE A 182 -10.53 1.26 -19.63
N ILE A 183 -11.43 1.30 -18.63
CA ILE A 183 -12.11 2.54 -18.23
C ILE A 183 -11.08 3.59 -17.83
N GLY A 184 -10.11 3.24 -16.98
CA GLY A 184 -9.02 4.11 -16.57
C GLY A 184 -8.20 4.62 -17.74
N PHE A 185 -7.90 3.76 -18.72
CA PHE A 185 -7.14 4.12 -19.93
C PHE A 185 -7.89 5.19 -20.77
N PHE A 186 -9.17 4.97 -21.06
CA PHE A 186 -9.95 5.93 -21.85
C PHE A 186 -10.17 7.25 -21.09
N LEU A 187 -10.40 7.20 -19.79
CA LEU A 187 -10.48 8.42 -18.98
C LEU A 187 -9.16 9.22 -19.00
N ALA A 188 -8.01 8.54 -18.93
CA ALA A 188 -6.70 9.19 -19.00
C ALA A 188 -6.42 9.73 -20.43
N ARG A 189 -6.81 8.99 -21.46
CA ARG A 189 -6.64 9.40 -22.86
C ARG A 189 -7.33 10.74 -23.16
N ASN A 190 -8.48 10.98 -22.56
CA ASN A 190 -9.31 12.18 -22.79
C ASN A 190 -8.81 13.40 -22.00
N LYS A 191 -7.85 13.26 -21.07
CA LYS A 191 -7.26 14.39 -20.34
C LYS A 191 -6.09 15.00 -21.11
N GLU A 192 -5.90 16.31 -20.93
CA GLU A 192 -4.73 17.04 -21.48
C GLU A 192 -3.45 16.60 -20.81
N ASN A 193 -2.38 16.45 -21.58
CA ASN A 193 -1.04 16.25 -21.03
C ASN A 193 -0.46 17.60 -20.61
N ILE A 194 0.20 17.64 -19.47
CA ILE A 194 0.83 18.85 -18.95
C ILE A 194 2.33 18.58 -18.84
N LEU A 195 3.11 19.36 -19.60
CA LEU A 195 4.57 19.25 -19.54
C LEU A 195 5.09 20.04 -18.34
N THR A 196 6.07 19.48 -17.65
CA THR A 196 6.76 20.18 -16.57
C THR A 196 7.77 21.16 -17.17
N ALA A 197 7.70 22.44 -16.79
CA ALA A 197 8.80 23.35 -17.06
C ALA A 197 10.01 22.88 -16.24
N VAL A 198 11.06 22.43 -16.90
CA VAL A 198 12.29 21.93 -16.27
C VAL A 198 12.88 23.06 -15.42
N SER A 199 12.76 23.00 -14.13
CA SER A 199 13.48 23.89 -13.23
C SER A 199 13.92 23.15 -11.97
N LYS A 200 15.23 23.24 -11.75
CA LYS A 200 16.03 22.90 -10.55
C LYS A 200 16.65 21.51 -10.52
N VAL A 201 17.96 21.53 -10.29
CA VAL A 201 18.79 20.35 -10.04
C VAL A 201 18.21 19.58 -8.84
N PRO A 202 17.64 18.39 -9.02
CA PRO A 202 17.10 17.62 -7.91
C PRO A 202 18.24 17.18 -6.99
N GLN A 203 17.99 17.15 -5.68
CA GLN A 203 18.94 16.50 -4.76
C GLN A 203 19.06 15.01 -5.17
N PRO A 204 20.26 14.39 -5.04
CA PRO A 204 20.43 12.97 -5.31
C PRO A 204 19.42 12.15 -4.50
N PHE A 205 18.59 11.35 -5.17
CA PHE A 205 17.50 10.58 -4.57
C PHE A 205 17.97 9.75 -3.36
N ILE A 206 19.19 9.19 -3.43
CA ILE A 206 19.77 8.39 -2.34
C ILE A 206 20.00 9.23 -1.05
N ARG A 207 20.29 10.52 -1.19
CA ARG A 207 20.46 11.42 -0.04
C ARG A 207 19.09 11.69 0.62
N VAL A 208 18.10 11.94 -0.18
CA VAL A 208 16.71 12.14 0.30
C VAL A 208 16.20 10.87 0.99
N LEU A 209 16.41 9.69 0.38
CA LEU A 209 16.04 8.39 0.95
C LEU A 209 16.68 8.17 2.32
N LYS A 210 17.98 8.43 2.47
CA LYS A 210 18.68 8.31 3.77
C LYS A 210 18.12 9.28 4.81
N THR A 211 17.74 10.49 4.41
CA THR A 211 17.18 11.51 5.31
C THR A 211 15.82 11.08 5.87
N VAL A 212 14.94 10.51 5.03
CA VAL A 212 13.60 10.08 5.45
C VAL A 212 13.58 8.67 6.08
N ALA A 213 14.67 7.92 5.96
CA ALA A 213 14.76 6.52 6.40
C ALA A 213 14.33 6.26 7.85
N PRO A 214 14.64 7.10 8.87
CA PRO A 214 14.20 6.84 10.22
C PRO A 214 12.67 6.67 10.34
N PHE A 215 11.92 7.56 9.72
CA PHE A 215 10.45 7.49 9.70
C PHE A 215 9.92 6.46 8.72
N GLY A 216 10.65 6.23 7.63
CA GLY A 216 10.38 5.16 6.68
C GLY A 216 10.47 3.76 7.31
N ILE A 217 11.46 3.51 8.16
CA ILE A 217 11.61 2.25 8.90
C ILE A 217 10.44 2.03 9.86
N CYS A 218 9.99 3.08 10.57
CA CYS A 218 8.79 2.99 11.40
C CYS A 218 7.57 2.57 10.58
N LEU A 219 7.37 3.20 9.41
CA LEU A 219 6.30 2.85 8.48
C LEU A 219 6.43 1.41 7.97
N ALA A 220 7.65 0.99 7.60
CA ALA A 220 7.88 -0.36 7.08
C ALA A 220 7.55 -1.43 8.13
N LEU A 221 7.93 -1.22 9.38
CA LEU A 221 7.64 -2.15 10.47
C LEU A 221 6.15 -2.24 10.79
N ALA A 222 5.41 -1.13 10.79
CA ALA A 222 3.95 -1.12 10.88
C ALA A 222 3.31 -1.76 9.63
N GLY A 223 3.84 -1.51 8.45
CA GLY A 223 3.35 -2.10 7.20
C GLY A 223 3.38 -3.63 7.17
N LEU A 224 4.23 -4.30 7.96
CA LEU A 224 4.25 -5.77 8.10
C LEU A 224 2.96 -6.30 8.73
N GLY A 225 2.34 -5.57 9.68
CA GLY A 225 1.03 -5.89 10.25
C GLY A 225 -0.08 -5.83 9.19
N PHE A 226 -0.13 -4.75 8.43
CA PHE A 226 -1.05 -4.60 7.30
C PHE A 226 -0.85 -5.69 6.24
N GLY A 227 0.40 -5.94 5.84
CA GLY A 227 0.75 -6.97 4.85
C GLY A 227 0.38 -8.38 5.32
N GLY A 228 0.56 -8.69 6.61
CA GLY A 228 0.13 -9.96 7.20
C GLY A 228 -1.38 -10.17 7.09
N ILE A 229 -2.18 -9.17 7.45
CA ILE A 229 -3.65 -9.25 7.31
C ILE A 229 -4.05 -9.32 5.84
N SER A 230 -3.62 -8.38 5.01
CA SER A 230 -4.08 -8.28 3.63
C SER A 230 -3.73 -9.48 2.74
N ASN A 231 -2.62 -10.15 3.02
CA ASN A 231 -2.17 -11.30 2.23
C ASN A 231 -2.58 -12.66 2.84
N PHE A 232 -2.54 -12.82 4.16
CA PHE A 232 -2.60 -14.14 4.79
C PHE A 232 -3.85 -14.42 5.63
N ILE A 233 -4.73 -13.43 5.85
CA ILE A 233 -5.93 -13.63 6.68
C ILE A 233 -6.86 -14.73 6.15
N THR A 234 -6.95 -14.90 4.84
CA THR A 234 -7.75 -15.96 4.21
C THR A 234 -7.20 -17.35 4.52
N LEU A 235 -5.87 -17.52 4.48
CA LEU A 235 -5.20 -18.76 4.89
C LEU A 235 -5.33 -19.00 6.40
N TYR A 236 -5.25 -17.95 7.21
CA TYR A 236 -5.42 -18.03 8.66
C TYR A 236 -6.83 -18.51 9.03
N TYR A 237 -7.85 -17.96 8.39
CA TYR A 237 -9.24 -18.40 8.57
C TYR A 237 -9.47 -19.84 8.11
N ASP A 238 -8.89 -20.22 6.96
CA ASP A 238 -8.96 -21.58 6.45
C ASP A 238 -8.28 -22.59 7.40
N PHE A 239 -7.13 -22.25 7.95
CA PHE A 239 -6.41 -23.07 8.94
C PHE A 239 -7.23 -23.39 10.19
N TYR A 240 -7.99 -22.41 10.71
CA TYR A 240 -8.87 -22.60 11.86
C TYR A 240 -10.27 -23.06 11.51
N ASN A 241 -10.55 -23.35 10.22
CA ASN A 241 -11.89 -23.67 9.71
C ASN A 241 -12.94 -22.59 10.04
N TRP A 242 -12.53 -21.32 10.09
CA TRP A 242 -13.44 -20.19 10.28
C TRP A 242 -14.02 -19.71 8.96
N THR A 243 -15.27 -19.28 9.00
CA THR A 243 -15.96 -18.70 7.85
C THR A 243 -15.79 -17.17 7.82
N ASN A 244 -16.10 -16.57 6.68
CA ASN A 244 -16.21 -15.12 6.51
C ASN A 244 -14.89 -14.32 6.65
N ALA A 245 -13.77 -14.82 6.12
CA ALA A 245 -12.52 -14.05 6.01
C ALA A 245 -12.70 -12.69 5.31
N ALA A 246 -13.62 -12.62 4.32
CA ALA A 246 -13.98 -11.36 3.66
C ALA A 246 -14.54 -10.33 4.64
N LEU A 247 -15.37 -10.75 5.61
CA LEU A 247 -15.91 -9.84 6.65
C LEU A 247 -14.78 -9.29 7.53
N CYS A 248 -13.79 -10.11 7.88
CA CYS A 248 -12.63 -9.68 8.64
C CYS A 248 -11.85 -8.57 7.90
N LEU A 249 -11.57 -8.77 6.62
CA LEU A 249 -10.96 -7.76 5.76
C LEU A 249 -11.83 -6.51 5.62
N SER A 250 -13.15 -6.67 5.51
CA SER A 250 -14.08 -5.55 5.41
C SER A 250 -14.08 -4.69 6.67
N VAL A 251 -14.08 -5.31 7.86
CA VAL A 251 -14.01 -4.61 9.15
C VAL A 251 -12.67 -3.90 9.32
N PHE A 252 -11.56 -4.58 9.01
CA PHE A 252 -10.24 -3.94 8.98
C PHE A 252 -10.27 -2.69 8.08
N SER A 253 -10.76 -2.83 6.84
CA SER A 253 -10.77 -1.77 5.84
C SER A 253 -11.68 -0.61 6.23
N LEU A 254 -12.88 -0.92 6.74
CA LEU A 254 -13.84 0.09 7.19
C LEU A 254 -13.24 0.92 8.34
N LEU A 255 -12.69 0.25 9.35
CA LEU A 255 -12.13 0.92 10.51
C LEU A 255 -10.81 1.65 10.19
N PHE A 256 -10.02 1.17 9.22
CA PHE A 256 -8.90 1.92 8.64
C PHE A 256 -9.37 3.25 8.02
N ILE A 257 -10.44 3.22 7.20
CA ILE A 257 -10.99 4.43 6.57
C ILE A 257 -11.57 5.38 7.64
N VAL A 258 -12.35 4.85 8.58
CA VAL A 258 -12.93 5.62 9.70
C VAL A 258 -11.82 6.28 10.51
N GLY A 259 -10.80 5.51 10.93
CA GLY A 259 -9.67 6.05 11.67
C GLY A 259 -8.99 7.21 10.94
N ARG A 260 -8.79 7.05 9.61
CA ARG A 260 -8.15 8.08 8.78
C ARG A 260 -9.00 9.34 8.62
N LEU A 261 -10.31 9.22 8.49
CA LEU A 261 -11.21 10.37 8.32
C LEU A 261 -11.41 11.16 9.62
N PHE A 262 -11.61 10.46 10.73
CA PHE A 262 -11.98 11.11 12.00
C PHE A 262 -10.77 11.59 12.81
N PHE A 263 -9.64 10.91 12.75
CA PHE A 263 -8.48 11.23 13.60
C PHE A 263 -7.32 11.92 12.84
N ASN A 264 -7.47 12.24 11.55
CA ASN A 264 -6.39 12.88 10.79
C ASN A 264 -5.95 14.26 11.36
N SER A 265 -6.88 15.01 11.96
CA SER A 265 -6.59 16.30 12.59
C SER A 265 -5.67 16.17 13.83
N SER A 266 -5.61 15.02 14.48
CA SER A 266 -4.74 14.78 15.64
C SER A 266 -3.25 14.93 15.31
N ILE A 267 -2.86 14.71 14.04
CA ILE A 267 -1.48 14.93 13.58
C ILE A 267 -1.05 16.39 13.75
N ASN A 268 -1.94 17.33 13.48
CA ASN A 268 -1.67 18.75 13.63
C ASN A 268 -1.64 19.21 15.08
N THR A 269 -2.41 18.57 15.98
CA THR A 269 -2.53 18.98 17.40
C THR A 269 -1.50 18.29 18.29
N LEU A 270 -1.21 17.01 18.06
CA LEU A 270 -0.32 16.22 18.90
C LEU A 270 1.09 16.04 18.31
N GLY A 271 1.25 16.31 17.00
CA GLY A 271 2.47 16.06 16.24
C GLY A 271 2.54 14.62 15.69
N GLY A 272 3.27 14.47 14.57
CA GLY A 272 3.32 13.21 13.81
C GLY A 272 3.87 12.03 14.62
N LEU A 273 4.99 12.20 15.32
CA LEU A 273 5.62 11.14 16.11
C LEU A 273 4.71 10.60 17.23
N LYS A 274 4.05 11.49 18.00
CA LYS A 274 3.14 11.05 19.07
C LYS A 274 1.95 10.28 18.52
N VAL A 275 1.34 10.77 17.44
CA VAL A 275 0.23 10.08 16.78
C VAL A 275 0.70 8.73 16.24
N GLY A 276 1.85 8.66 15.59
CA GLY A 276 2.42 7.40 15.10
C GLY A 276 2.66 6.37 16.21
N ILE A 277 3.19 6.80 17.36
CA ILE A 277 3.38 5.94 18.55
C ILE A 277 2.03 5.38 19.04
N ILE A 278 1.02 6.25 19.21
CA ILE A 278 -0.33 5.81 19.64
C ILE A 278 -0.90 4.81 18.63
N CYS A 279 -0.77 5.09 17.36
CA CYS A 279 -1.23 4.23 16.28
C CYS A 279 -0.56 2.84 16.32
N MET A 280 0.76 2.78 16.50
CA MET A 280 1.48 1.50 16.61
C MET A 280 1.15 0.73 17.89
N ILE A 281 0.82 1.40 19.00
CA ILE A 281 0.29 0.74 20.20
C ILE A 281 -1.04 0.05 19.87
N VAL A 282 -1.97 0.79 19.25
CA VAL A 282 -3.29 0.27 18.88
C VAL A 282 -3.16 -0.89 17.89
N GLU A 283 -2.28 -0.77 16.91
CA GLU A 283 -2.00 -1.80 15.92
C GLU A 283 -1.41 -3.07 16.56
N THR A 284 -0.42 -2.91 17.45
CA THR A 284 0.17 -4.02 18.20
C THR A 284 -0.87 -4.77 19.02
N VAL A 285 -1.74 -4.04 19.73
CA VAL A 285 -2.84 -4.64 20.53
C VAL A 285 -3.81 -5.38 19.61
N GLY A 286 -4.21 -4.81 18.47
CA GLY A 286 -5.09 -5.47 17.52
C GLY A 286 -4.51 -6.78 16.96
N LEU A 287 -3.21 -6.79 16.63
CA LEU A 287 -2.50 -7.98 16.17
C LEU A 287 -2.35 -9.04 17.26
N LEU A 288 -2.15 -8.66 18.54
CA LEU A 288 -2.13 -9.57 19.66
C LEU A 288 -3.51 -10.21 19.90
N ILE A 289 -4.60 -9.45 19.73
CA ILE A 289 -5.97 -10.00 19.80
C ILE A 289 -6.18 -11.00 18.66
N LEU A 290 -5.73 -10.71 17.43
CA LEU A 290 -5.75 -11.65 16.30
C LEU A 290 -4.96 -12.92 16.62
N PHE A 291 -3.76 -12.80 17.18
CA PHE A 291 -2.89 -13.91 17.53
C PHE A 291 -3.53 -14.84 18.58
N SER A 292 -4.21 -14.26 19.58
CA SER A 292 -4.84 -14.99 20.66
C SER A 292 -6.33 -15.31 20.43
N ALA A 293 -6.85 -15.05 19.22
CA ALA A 293 -8.27 -15.20 18.94
C ALA A 293 -8.75 -16.66 19.04
N PRO A 294 -9.69 -16.99 19.92
CA PRO A 294 -10.25 -18.35 20.05
C PRO A 294 -11.33 -18.64 19.00
N ASN A 295 -11.83 -17.62 18.30
CA ASN A 295 -12.89 -17.73 17.31
C ASN A 295 -12.85 -16.55 16.31
N SER A 296 -13.61 -16.68 15.24
CA SER A 296 -13.67 -15.67 14.15
C SER A 296 -14.17 -14.30 14.61
N PHE A 297 -15.03 -14.23 15.63
CA PHE A 297 -15.56 -12.95 16.14
C PHE A 297 -14.49 -12.12 16.85
N ILE A 298 -13.68 -12.75 17.68
CA ILE A 298 -12.54 -12.06 18.35
C ILE A 298 -11.47 -11.68 17.31
N ALA A 299 -11.23 -12.54 16.31
CA ALA A 299 -10.34 -12.22 15.21
C ALA A 299 -10.81 -10.97 14.43
N LEU A 300 -12.12 -10.82 14.23
CA LEU A 300 -12.74 -9.68 13.57
C LEU A 300 -12.52 -8.39 14.38
N ILE A 301 -12.64 -8.44 15.71
CA ILE A 301 -12.33 -7.32 16.62
C ILE A 301 -10.86 -6.94 16.50
N GLY A 302 -9.94 -7.93 16.55
CA GLY A 302 -8.51 -7.71 16.42
C GLY A 302 -8.15 -7.04 15.09
N ALA A 303 -8.72 -7.52 13.98
CA ALA A 303 -8.52 -6.92 12.68
C ALA A 303 -9.01 -5.47 12.60
N GLY A 304 -10.17 -5.18 13.17
CA GLY A 304 -10.72 -3.83 13.21
C GLY A 304 -9.85 -2.86 14.01
N ILE A 305 -9.37 -3.27 15.18
CA ILE A 305 -8.44 -2.47 16.01
C ILE A 305 -7.13 -2.25 15.27
N THR A 306 -6.58 -3.27 14.59
CA THR A 306 -5.39 -3.15 13.74
C THR A 306 -5.62 -2.13 12.62
N GLY A 307 -6.81 -2.13 12.00
CA GLY A 307 -7.17 -1.18 10.94
C GLY A 307 -7.15 0.28 11.44
N ILE A 308 -7.72 0.56 12.60
CA ILE A 308 -7.65 1.89 13.23
C ILE A 308 -6.18 2.24 13.51
N GLY A 309 -5.42 1.32 14.12
CA GLY A 309 -4.01 1.54 14.46
C GLY A 309 -3.16 1.90 13.24
N PHE A 310 -3.23 1.13 12.17
CA PHE A 310 -2.44 1.38 10.97
C PHE A 310 -2.87 2.64 10.20
N SER A 311 -4.12 3.10 10.36
CA SER A 311 -4.74 4.13 9.51
C SER A 311 -3.95 5.44 9.40
N LEU A 312 -3.33 5.91 10.47
CA LEU A 312 -2.61 7.19 10.51
C LEU A 312 -1.09 7.04 10.53
N VAL A 313 -0.53 5.82 10.57
CA VAL A 313 0.94 5.66 10.60
C VAL A 313 1.60 6.31 9.40
N PHE A 314 1.06 6.07 8.19
CA PHE A 314 1.61 6.68 6.97
C PHE A 314 1.60 8.22 7.00
N PRO A 315 0.48 8.93 7.22
CA PRO A 315 0.50 10.38 7.25
C PRO A 315 1.25 10.95 8.45
N ALA A 316 1.20 10.32 9.61
CA ALA A 316 1.86 10.78 10.82
C ALA A 316 3.39 10.75 10.69
N MET A 317 3.97 9.62 10.28
CA MET A 317 5.40 9.52 10.04
C MET A 317 5.83 10.28 8.79
N GLY A 318 4.94 10.43 7.79
CA GLY A 318 5.19 11.19 6.57
C GLY A 318 5.39 12.68 6.82
N VAL A 319 4.63 13.30 7.71
CA VAL A 319 4.80 14.71 8.11
C VAL A 319 6.18 14.93 8.73
N GLU A 320 6.62 14.04 9.60
CA GLU A 320 7.96 14.12 10.24
C GLU A 320 9.08 13.89 9.21
N ALA A 321 8.90 12.93 8.28
CA ALA A 321 9.87 12.65 7.23
C ALA A 321 10.06 13.86 6.29
N VAL A 322 8.95 14.48 5.88
CA VAL A 322 8.97 15.64 4.95
C VAL A 322 9.52 16.90 5.64
N ALA A 323 9.36 17.02 6.96
CA ALA A 323 9.91 18.15 7.71
C ALA A 323 11.46 18.17 7.74
N LEU A 324 12.13 17.05 7.45
CA LEU A 324 13.59 16.95 7.42
C LEU A 324 14.24 17.49 6.13
N VAL A 325 13.46 17.84 5.13
CA VAL A 325 13.95 18.28 3.82
C VAL A 325 13.48 19.69 3.49
N SER A 326 14.21 20.38 2.59
CA SER A 326 13.82 21.69 2.10
C SER A 326 12.52 21.63 1.29
N ASP A 327 11.79 22.76 1.22
CA ASP A 327 10.50 22.86 0.51
C ASP A 327 10.57 22.38 -0.95
N ASN A 328 11.69 22.61 -1.62
CA ASN A 328 11.92 22.17 -3.00
C ASN A 328 12.07 20.63 -3.16
N SER A 329 12.28 19.90 -2.07
CA SER A 329 12.52 18.46 -2.06
C SER A 329 11.39 17.64 -1.42
N LYS A 330 10.31 18.29 -0.95
CA LYS A 330 9.19 17.64 -0.25
C LYS A 330 8.52 16.54 -1.09
N GLY A 331 8.34 16.77 -2.39
CA GLY A 331 7.80 15.75 -3.31
C GLY A 331 8.70 14.53 -3.44
N ALA A 332 10.01 14.75 -3.58
CA ALA A 332 10.99 13.67 -3.62
C ALA A 332 11.08 12.91 -2.30
N ALA A 333 10.97 13.63 -1.15
CA ALA A 333 10.95 13.03 0.17
C ALA A 333 9.72 12.13 0.38
N LEU A 334 8.54 12.57 -0.04
CA LEU A 334 7.32 11.77 0.06
C LEU A 334 7.39 10.53 -0.83
N ALA A 335 7.94 10.66 -2.05
CA ALA A 335 8.16 9.53 -2.94
C ALA A 335 9.17 8.52 -2.36
N ALA A 336 10.28 9.00 -1.80
CA ALA A 336 11.28 8.18 -1.13
C ALA A 336 10.72 7.52 0.14
N TYR A 337 9.94 8.26 0.93
CA TYR A 337 9.25 7.73 2.11
C TYR A 337 8.22 6.64 1.74
N GLY A 338 7.46 6.83 0.65
CA GLY A 338 6.52 5.84 0.14
C GLY A 338 7.17 4.52 -0.28
N LEU A 339 8.47 4.50 -0.63
CA LEU A 339 9.18 3.24 -0.93
C LEU A 339 9.27 2.30 0.28
N PHE A 340 9.26 2.81 1.51
CA PHE A 340 9.35 1.97 2.70
C PHE A 340 8.13 1.09 2.90
N ILE A 341 6.93 1.55 2.51
CA ILE A 341 5.74 0.67 2.54
C ILE A 341 5.80 -0.37 1.43
N ASP A 342 6.32 -0.03 0.23
CA ASP A 342 6.49 -1.01 -0.85
C ASP A 342 7.52 -2.08 -0.44
N ILE A 343 8.64 -1.68 0.19
CA ILE A 343 9.64 -2.61 0.74
C ILE A 343 9.01 -3.50 1.81
N SER A 344 8.21 -2.93 2.71
CA SER A 344 7.50 -3.68 3.74
C SER A 344 6.60 -4.75 3.14
N LEU A 345 5.73 -4.38 2.21
CA LEU A 345 4.82 -5.30 1.54
C LEU A 345 5.59 -6.35 0.71
N GLY A 346 6.72 -5.95 0.09
CA GLY A 346 7.61 -6.85 -0.63
C GLY A 346 8.28 -7.89 0.27
N ILE A 347 8.65 -7.52 1.50
CA ILE A 347 9.28 -8.42 2.46
C ILE A 347 8.23 -9.27 3.21
N THR A 348 7.01 -8.75 3.40
CA THR A 348 5.95 -9.44 4.15
C THR A 348 5.70 -10.85 3.63
N GLY A 349 5.62 -11.03 2.31
CA GLY A 349 5.33 -12.32 1.70
C GLY A 349 6.33 -13.42 2.10
N PRO A 350 7.63 -13.32 1.75
CA PRO A 350 8.63 -14.32 2.11
C PRO A 350 8.86 -14.40 3.62
N LEU A 351 8.81 -13.28 4.36
CA LEU A 351 9.00 -13.25 5.79
C LEU A 351 7.90 -14.03 6.52
N ILE A 352 6.65 -13.68 6.27
CA ILE A 352 5.50 -14.33 6.91
C ILE A 352 5.30 -15.75 6.37
N GLY A 353 5.48 -15.98 5.08
CA GLY A 353 5.49 -17.33 4.51
C GLY A 353 6.56 -18.23 5.15
N GLY A 354 7.75 -17.70 5.42
CA GLY A 354 8.80 -18.37 6.16
C GLY A 354 8.44 -18.63 7.62
N VAL A 355 7.83 -17.65 8.31
CA VAL A 355 7.32 -17.83 9.67
C VAL A 355 6.29 -18.94 9.74
N ILE A 356 5.33 -18.98 8.82
CA ILE A 356 4.33 -20.03 8.75
C ILE A 356 4.97 -21.39 8.56
N SER A 357 5.94 -21.50 7.64
CA SER A 357 6.64 -22.77 7.36
C SER A 357 7.47 -23.28 8.52
N LEU A 358 8.08 -22.40 9.34
CA LEU A 358 8.97 -22.78 10.43
C LEU A 358 8.27 -22.89 11.78
N PHE A 359 7.32 -22.02 12.06
CA PHE A 359 6.68 -21.87 13.38
C PHE A 359 5.18 -22.19 13.37
N GLY A 360 4.60 -22.44 12.20
CA GLY A 360 3.18 -22.74 12.02
C GLY A 360 2.30 -21.50 11.84
N MET A 361 1.11 -21.73 11.28
CA MET A 361 0.13 -20.69 10.95
C MET A 361 -0.36 -19.91 12.17
N SER A 362 -0.50 -20.54 13.33
CA SER A 362 -0.94 -19.92 14.57
C SER A 362 -0.06 -18.75 15.04
N ASN A 363 1.23 -18.77 14.67
CA ASN A 363 2.19 -17.74 15.09
C ASN A 363 2.25 -16.52 14.16
N LEU A 364 1.54 -16.54 13.04
CA LEU A 364 1.57 -15.48 12.03
C LEU A 364 1.41 -14.08 12.63
N PHE A 365 0.30 -13.82 13.31
CA PHE A 365 0.00 -12.49 13.86
C PHE A 365 0.82 -12.15 15.11
N GLY A 366 1.34 -13.15 15.83
CA GLY A 366 2.30 -12.93 16.90
C GLY A 366 3.61 -12.31 16.36
N PHE A 367 4.12 -12.81 15.25
CA PHE A 367 5.30 -12.22 14.59
C PHE A 367 5.01 -10.85 13.97
N CYS A 368 3.84 -10.67 13.34
CA CYS A 368 3.42 -9.34 12.86
C CYS A 368 3.39 -8.32 14.03
N SER A 369 2.79 -8.70 15.16
CA SER A 369 2.76 -7.88 16.37
C SER A 369 4.16 -7.52 16.89
N LEU A 370 5.09 -8.49 16.90
CA LEU A 370 6.47 -8.27 17.29
C LEU A 370 7.17 -7.20 16.42
N PHE A 371 7.00 -7.26 15.10
CA PHE A 371 7.60 -6.27 14.20
C PHE A 371 7.00 -4.88 14.39
N VAL A 372 5.68 -4.77 14.56
CA VAL A 372 5.04 -3.48 14.84
C VAL A 372 5.50 -2.93 16.20
N PHE A 373 5.66 -3.79 17.21
CA PHE A 373 6.20 -3.42 18.52
C PHE A 373 7.65 -2.93 18.45
N ILE A 374 8.50 -3.54 17.62
CA ILE A 374 9.85 -3.03 17.35
C ILE A 374 9.77 -1.63 16.71
N GLY A 375 8.85 -1.42 15.77
CA GLY A 375 8.58 -0.11 15.17
C GLY A 375 8.14 0.94 16.19
N LEU A 376 7.27 0.53 17.13
CA LEU A 376 6.86 1.36 18.27
C LEU A 376 8.05 1.79 19.13
N LEU A 377 8.90 0.86 19.53
CA LEU A 377 10.10 1.17 20.35
C LEU A 377 11.04 2.12 19.61
N TYR A 378 11.23 1.90 18.31
CA TYR A 378 12.06 2.79 17.49
C TYR A 378 11.45 4.19 17.34
N SER A 379 10.13 4.29 17.16
CA SER A 379 9.42 5.57 17.11
C SER A 379 9.51 6.33 18.43
N TYR A 380 9.43 5.63 19.56
CA TYR A 380 9.62 6.22 20.89
C TYR A 380 11.06 6.74 21.09
N TYR A 381 12.06 5.98 20.63
CA TYR A 381 13.44 6.44 20.63
C TYR A 381 13.62 7.74 19.81
N LEU A 382 13.02 7.84 18.63
CA LEU A 382 13.07 9.05 17.80
C LEU A 382 12.40 10.26 18.51
N GLN A 383 11.29 10.03 19.21
CA GLN A 383 10.60 11.08 19.98
C GLN A 383 11.48 11.59 21.13
N THR A 384 12.11 10.70 21.89
CA THR A 384 12.98 11.10 23.00
C THR A 384 14.20 11.87 22.50
N LYS A 385 14.78 11.47 21.36
CA LYS A 385 15.89 12.18 20.72
C LYS A 385 15.48 13.57 20.26
N LYS A 386 14.28 13.73 19.67
CA LYS A 386 13.73 15.03 19.23
C LYS A 386 13.56 15.97 20.42
N ASN A 387 12.93 15.49 21.51
CA ASN A 387 12.69 16.29 22.70
C ASN A 387 14.01 16.78 23.35
N ARG A 388 15.05 15.94 23.39
CA ARG A 388 16.38 16.34 23.91
C ARG A 388 17.05 17.42 23.05
N SER A 389 16.90 17.34 21.72
CA SER A 389 17.46 18.37 20.83
C SER A 389 16.77 19.72 20.97
N GLU A 390 15.44 19.72 21.16
CA GLU A 390 14.65 20.93 21.40
C GLU A 390 15.01 21.57 22.75
N PHE A 391 15.18 20.76 23.81
CA PHE A 391 15.60 21.26 25.13
C PHE A 391 16.98 21.92 25.08
N ASN A 392 17.98 21.27 24.46
CA ASN A 392 19.31 21.84 24.34
C ASN A 392 19.38 23.11 23.48
N ASN A 393 18.44 23.30 22.54
CA ASN A 393 18.36 24.52 21.73
C ASN A 393 17.63 25.68 22.45
N SER A 394 16.77 25.38 23.43
CA SER A 394 16.08 26.42 24.26
C SER A 394 16.97 26.97 25.36
N GLU A 395 18.06 26.31 25.72
CA GLU A 395 19.05 26.77 26.70
C GLU A 395 20.21 27.58 26.09
N ARG A 396 20.27 27.65 24.76
CA ARG A 396 21.22 28.49 24.02
C ARG A 396 20.57 29.78 23.51
#